data_f9c35e6bfed1c66904c5ff3ee1b47378
#
_entry.id   f9c35e6bfed1c66904c5ff3ee1b47378
#
_cell.length_a   1.000
_cell.length_b   1.000
_cell.length_c   1.000
_cell.angle_alpha   90.00
_cell.angle_beta   90.00
_cell.angle_gamma   90.00
#
_symmetry.space_group_name_H-M   'P 1'
#
loop_
_entity.id
_entity.type
_entity.pdbx_description
1 polymer ?
#
loop_
_entity_poly.entity_id
_entity_poly.type
_entity_poly.pdbx_seq_one_letter_code
_entity_poly.pdbx_strand_id
1 'polypeptide(L)'
;MFCRDVIALYAPGQGSQTPGMLAPWLDLPGARDRLELWSKASGLDLVQLGTTATADDIKDTAVTQPLVVAAALLAFAEISENTVPADTIVAGHSVGEFAAAAVAGVISPDEAVTLAAIRGAEMAKACALEPTGMSAVLGGDEAAVLDRLAELDLIPANRNAAGQIVAAGRLDALAELAANPPEKARIRALPVAGAFHTAFMAPAQDAVTEAIAQITVSEPTRTLLSNYDGKPVTSGKDAIEKLAAQVTRPVRWDLCTETVRAAGVSGVAELPPAGTLVGIAKRELKGTPNLALKTPEDIPALADLLANG
;
A
#
# COMPACT_ATOMS: atom_id res chain seq x y z
N MET A 1 10.93 33.99 5.48
CA MET A 1 10.64 32.87 4.58
C MET A 1 10.18 31.75 5.48
N PHE A 2 8.86 31.63 5.71
CA PHE A 2 8.32 30.53 6.50
C PHE A 2 8.56 29.27 5.68
N CYS A 3 9.40 28.34 6.16
CA CYS A 3 9.43 26.99 5.64
C CYS A 3 7.98 26.49 5.73
N ARG A 4 7.34 26.18 4.62
CA ARG A 4 6.08 25.43 4.67
C ARG A 4 6.44 24.06 5.17
N ASP A 5 5.78 23.67 6.25
CA ASP A 5 6.01 22.37 6.81
C ASP A 5 5.38 21.33 5.88
N VAL A 6 6.22 20.45 5.33
CA VAL A 6 5.82 19.41 4.39
C VAL A 6 5.23 18.23 5.17
N ILE A 7 4.09 17.72 4.76
CA ILE A 7 3.54 16.48 5.30
C ILE A 7 3.80 15.29 4.38
N ALA A 8 3.73 14.08 4.93
CA ALA A 8 3.66 12.84 4.18
C ALA A 8 2.23 12.27 4.23
N LEU A 9 1.68 11.93 3.06
CA LEU A 9 0.38 11.29 2.90
C LEU A 9 0.59 9.85 2.42
N TYR A 10 0.12 8.88 3.21
CA TYR A 10 0.30 7.47 2.95
C TYR A 10 -0.98 6.82 2.46
N ALA A 11 -0.86 5.93 1.47
CA ALA A 11 -1.92 5.06 1.00
C ALA A 11 -1.66 3.61 1.46
N PRO A 12 -2.56 3.00 2.22
CA PRO A 12 -2.36 1.68 2.79
C PRO A 12 -2.42 0.57 1.74
N GLY A 13 -1.82 -0.59 2.07
CA GLY A 13 -1.86 -1.80 1.29
C GLY A 13 -2.83 -2.85 1.83
N GLN A 14 -2.81 -4.04 1.21
CA GLN A 14 -3.55 -5.22 1.66
C GLN A 14 -3.19 -5.59 3.10
N GLY A 15 -4.19 -5.97 3.89
CA GLY A 15 -4.08 -6.26 5.32
C GLY A 15 -4.59 -5.13 6.21
N SER A 16 -4.92 -3.96 5.64
CA SER A 16 -5.52 -2.83 6.35
C SER A 16 -7.05 -2.85 6.35
N GLN A 17 -7.67 -3.61 5.42
CA GLN A 17 -9.13 -3.66 5.25
C GLN A 17 -9.84 -4.19 6.50
N THR A 18 -10.99 -3.59 6.79
CA THR A 18 -11.89 -4.03 7.87
C THR A 18 -13.35 -4.03 7.39
N PRO A 19 -14.20 -4.95 7.87
CA PRO A 19 -15.62 -4.93 7.54
C PRO A 19 -16.26 -3.57 7.83
N GLY A 20 -17.07 -3.10 6.90
CA GLY A 20 -17.80 -1.83 7.04
C GLY A 20 -16.97 -0.56 6.85
N MET A 21 -15.69 -0.65 6.44
CA MET A 21 -14.77 0.48 6.37
C MET A 21 -15.22 1.62 5.44
N LEU A 22 -16.07 1.33 4.45
CA LEU A 22 -16.61 2.36 3.54
C LEU A 22 -17.95 2.94 4.00
N ALA A 23 -18.64 2.29 4.95
CA ALA A 23 -19.97 2.74 5.38
C ALA A 23 -19.99 4.22 5.82
N PRO A 24 -19.04 4.73 6.64
CA PRO A 24 -19.03 6.14 7.04
C PRO A 24 -18.82 7.13 5.89
N TRP A 25 -18.19 6.69 4.79
CA TRP A 25 -17.86 7.54 3.65
C TRP A 25 -19.01 7.66 2.65
N LEU A 26 -19.96 6.71 2.65
CA LEU A 26 -21.09 6.69 1.69
C LEU A 26 -22.15 7.76 1.94
N ASP A 27 -22.15 8.37 3.11
CA ASP A 27 -23.06 9.47 3.44
C ASP A 27 -22.60 10.80 2.82
N LEU A 28 -21.38 10.86 2.26
CA LEU A 28 -20.84 12.03 1.61
C LEU A 28 -21.40 12.19 0.18
N PRO A 29 -21.62 13.44 -0.29
CA PRO A 29 -22.19 13.71 -1.60
C PRO A 29 -21.34 13.08 -2.74
N GLY A 30 -21.99 12.30 -3.63
CA GLY A 30 -21.34 11.68 -4.78
C GLY A 30 -20.45 10.48 -4.48
N ALA A 31 -20.22 10.12 -3.20
CA ALA A 31 -19.38 9.00 -2.80
C ALA A 31 -19.92 7.66 -3.31
N ARG A 32 -21.24 7.43 -3.17
CA ARG A 32 -21.89 6.22 -3.68
C ARG A 32 -21.79 6.09 -5.19
N ASP A 33 -22.10 7.16 -5.93
CA ASP A 33 -22.07 7.15 -7.40
C ASP A 33 -20.67 6.81 -7.93
N ARG A 34 -19.64 7.38 -7.30
CA ARG A 34 -18.23 7.08 -7.61
C ARG A 34 -17.89 5.64 -7.34
N LEU A 35 -18.31 5.11 -6.19
CA LEU A 35 -18.04 3.72 -5.84
C LEU A 35 -18.79 2.73 -6.74
N GLU A 36 -20.00 3.07 -7.22
CA GLU A 36 -20.75 2.29 -8.21
C GLU A 36 -20.08 2.32 -9.59
N LEU A 37 -19.48 3.46 -9.97
CA LEU A 37 -18.66 3.55 -11.19
C LEU A 37 -17.46 2.61 -11.12
N TRP A 38 -16.72 2.64 -10.01
CA TRP A 38 -15.58 1.75 -9.79
C TRP A 38 -15.98 0.28 -9.63
N SER A 39 -17.17 0.00 -9.09
CA SER A 39 -17.73 -1.36 -9.06
C SER A 39 -17.91 -1.92 -10.47
N LYS A 40 -18.43 -1.11 -11.40
CA LYS A 40 -18.56 -1.51 -12.81
C LYS A 40 -17.20 -1.74 -13.48
N ALA A 41 -16.24 -0.86 -13.22
CA ALA A 41 -14.90 -0.96 -13.79
C ALA A 41 -14.11 -2.18 -13.26
N SER A 42 -14.23 -2.49 -11.98
CA SER A 42 -13.55 -3.63 -11.35
C SER A 42 -14.27 -4.97 -11.52
N GLY A 43 -15.55 -4.96 -11.90
CA GLY A 43 -16.40 -6.16 -11.92
C GLY A 43 -16.79 -6.68 -10.54
N LEU A 44 -16.62 -5.87 -9.48
CA LEU A 44 -16.91 -6.21 -8.08
C LEU A 44 -17.96 -5.25 -7.52
N ASP A 45 -18.83 -5.72 -6.64
CA ASP A 45 -19.71 -4.83 -5.87
C ASP A 45 -18.95 -4.21 -4.70
N LEU A 46 -18.20 -3.13 -4.98
CA LEU A 46 -17.39 -2.43 -3.97
C LEU A 46 -18.26 -1.78 -2.88
N VAL A 47 -19.52 -1.46 -3.18
CA VAL A 47 -20.47 -0.94 -2.19
C VAL A 47 -20.76 -2.02 -1.16
N GLN A 48 -21.20 -3.19 -1.60
CA GLN A 48 -21.51 -4.31 -0.71
C GLN A 48 -20.25 -4.79 0.03
N LEU A 49 -19.13 -4.95 -0.68
CA LEU A 49 -17.86 -5.40 -0.10
C LEU A 49 -17.31 -4.44 0.96
N GLY A 50 -17.48 -3.13 0.77
CA GLY A 50 -16.99 -2.12 1.71
C GLY A 50 -17.91 -1.81 2.88
N THR A 51 -19.18 -2.27 2.86
CA THR A 51 -20.18 -1.90 3.87
C THR A 51 -20.71 -3.07 4.69
N THR A 52 -21.11 -4.17 4.04
CA THR A 52 -21.84 -5.27 4.69
C THR A 52 -21.15 -6.63 4.61
N ALA A 53 -20.08 -6.73 3.81
CA ALA A 53 -19.32 -7.97 3.67
C ALA A 53 -18.57 -8.33 4.96
N THR A 54 -18.38 -9.62 5.16
CA THR A 54 -17.63 -10.15 6.31
C THR A 54 -16.12 -10.03 6.09
N ALA A 55 -15.35 -10.24 7.16
CA ALA A 55 -13.88 -10.27 7.05
C ALA A 55 -13.39 -11.38 6.09
N ASP A 56 -14.11 -12.49 6.01
CA ASP A 56 -13.78 -13.58 5.09
C ASP A 56 -14.03 -13.22 3.62
N ASP A 57 -15.07 -12.44 3.33
CA ASP A 57 -15.39 -12.00 1.97
C ASP A 57 -14.34 -11.03 1.40
N ILE A 58 -13.75 -10.20 2.26
CA ILE A 58 -12.79 -9.15 1.86
C ILE A 58 -11.33 -9.52 2.07
N LYS A 59 -11.00 -10.78 2.39
CA LYS A 59 -9.61 -11.24 2.56
C LYS A 59 -8.94 -11.68 1.27
N ASP A 60 -9.72 -12.06 0.25
CA ASP A 60 -9.20 -12.49 -1.04
C ASP A 60 -8.45 -11.36 -1.74
N THR A 61 -7.28 -11.65 -2.26
CA THR A 61 -6.42 -10.66 -2.92
C THR A 61 -7.11 -9.96 -4.11
N ALA A 62 -7.94 -10.70 -4.86
CA ALA A 62 -8.70 -10.14 -5.98
C ALA A 62 -9.76 -9.12 -5.52
N VAL A 63 -10.26 -9.26 -4.31
CA VAL A 63 -11.26 -8.36 -3.69
C VAL A 63 -10.58 -7.23 -2.92
N THR A 64 -9.60 -7.58 -2.09
CA THR A 64 -8.95 -6.62 -1.16
C THR A 64 -8.27 -5.49 -1.89
N GLN A 65 -7.56 -5.78 -2.99
CA GLN A 65 -6.73 -4.76 -3.63
C GLN A 65 -7.55 -3.60 -4.20
N PRO A 66 -8.55 -3.81 -5.08
CA PRO A 66 -9.36 -2.69 -5.57
C PRO A 66 -10.17 -2.03 -4.45
N LEU A 67 -10.60 -2.77 -3.44
CA LEU A 67 -11.38 -2.23 -2.32
C LEU A 67 -10.56 -1.26 -1.46
N VAL A 68 -9.29 -1.57 -1.16
CA VAL A 68 -8.40 -0.68 -0.38
C VAL A 68 -8.03 0.56 -1.19
N VAL A 69 -7.74 0.42 -2.48
CA VAL A 69 -7.45 1.56 -3.37
C VAL A 69 -8.68 2.46 -3.50
N ALA A 70 -9.87 1.89 -3.69
CA ALA A 70 -11.12 2.65 -3.75
C ALA A 70 -11.40 3.41 -2.44
N ALA A 71 -11.16 2.80 -1.28
CA ALA A 71 -11.34 3.46 0.01
C ALA A 71 -10.42 4.68 0.18
N ALA A 72 -9.14 4.53 -0.16
CA ALA A 72 -8.16 5.62 -0.10
C ALA A 72 -8.54 6.77 -1.04
N LEU A 73 -8.93 6.47 -2.28
CA LEU A 73 -9.29 7.47 -3.28
C LEU A 73 -10.64 8.13 -3.03
N LEU A 74 -11.61 7.39 -2.47
CA LEU A 74 -12.88 7.97 -2.05
C LEU A 74 -12.68 9.04 -0.97
N ALA A 75 -11.88 8.71 0.04
CA ALA A 75 -11.55 9.67 1.10
C ALA A 75 -10.71 10.86 0.56
N PHE A 76 -9.75 10.59 -0.32
CA PHE A 76 -8.93 11.66 -0.91
C PHE A 76 -9.78 12.66 -1.71
N ALA A 77 -10.80 12.21 -2.41
CA ALA A 77 -11.72 13.09 -3.14
C ALA A 77 -12.48 14.06 -2.22
N GLU A 78 -12.78 13.63 -0.99
CA GLU A 78 -13.48 14.46 0.01
C GLU A 78 -12.56 15.47 0.72
N ILE A 79 -11.27 15.11 0.84
CA ILE A 79 -10.25 16.00 1.42
C ILE A 79 -9.99 17.21 0.52
N SER A 80 -10.44 17.15 -0.74
CA SER A 80 -10.30 18.10 -1.84
C SER A 80 -8.85 18.45 -2.23
N GLU A 81 -8.65 18.60 -3.53
CA GLU A 81 -7.35 18.99 -4.11
C GLU A 81 -6.78 20.30 -3.55
N ASN A 82 -7.65 21.18 -3.02
CA ASN A 82 -7.26 22.46 -2.46
C ASN A 82 -6.77 22.40 -1.01
N THR A 83 -7.02 21.29 -0.32
CA THR A 83 -6.63 21.13 1.09
C THR A 83 -5.25 20.50 1.21
N VAL A 84 -4.88 19.57 0.32
CA VAL A 84 -3.57 18.90 0.33
C VAL A 84 -2.56 19.69 -0.49
N PRO A 85 -1.52 20.27 0.14
CA PRO A 85 -0.52 21.09 -0.54
C PRO A 85 0.20 20.33 -1.67
N ALA A 86 0.66 21.06 -2.69
CA ALA A 86 1.38 20.50 -3.82
C ALA A 86 2.77 19.91 -3.43
N ASP A 87 3.36 20.40 -2.35
CA ASP A 87 4.64 19.93 -1.81
C ASP A 87 4.51 18.71 -0.88
N THR A 88 3.29 18.16 -0.69
CA THR A 88 3.06 16.93 0.05
C THR A 88 3.83 15.76 -0.57
N ILE A 89 4.51 15.00 0.29
CA ILE A 89 5.14 13.73 -0.11
C ILE A 89 4.08 12.62 -0.06
N VAL A 90 3.90 11.91 -1.16
CA VAL A 90 2.92 10.84 -1.27
C VAL A 90 3.64 9.50 -1.39
N ALA A 91 3.22 8.50 -0.64
CA ALA A 91 3.73 7.15 -0.74
C ALA A 91 2.62 6.13 -0.49
N GLY A 92 2.64 5.03 -1.24
CA GLY A 92 1.74 3.91 -1.03
C GLY A 92 2.52 2.65 -0.65
N HIS A 93 1.90 1.75 0.11
CA HIS A 93 2.50 0.46 0.43
C HIS A 93 1.94 -0.62 -0.47
N SER A 94 2.78 -1.28 -1.27
CA SER A 94 2.34 -2.34 -2.19
C SER A 94 1.20 -1.84 -3.11
N VAL A 95 0.03 -2.45 -3.10
CA VAL A 95 -1.12 -1.98 -3.92
C VAL A 95 -1.50 -0.52 -3.65
N GLY A 96 -1.19 0.00 -2.46
CA GLY A 96 -1.40 1.42 -2.15
C GLY A 96 -0.61 2.37 -3.06
N GLU A 97 0.44 1.93 -3.76
CA GLU A 97 1.13 2.77 -4.74
C GLU A 97 0.22 3.19 -5.91
N PHE A 98 -0.83 2.41 -6.26
CA PHE A 98 -1.82 2.84 -7.27
C PHE A 98 -2.65 4.02 -6.77
N ALA A 99 -3.10 3.97 -5.52
CA ALA A 99 -3.77 5.13 -4.91
C ALA A 99 -2.81 6.34 -4.79
N ALA A 100 -1.58 6.11 -4.37
CA ALA A 100 -0.55 7.15 -4.27
C ALA A 100 -0.24 7.80 -5.63
N ALA A 101 -0.17 7.02 -6.71
CA ALA A 101 0.03 7.51 -8.07
C ALA A 101 -1.16 8.37 -8.55
N ALA A 102 -2.39 7.99 -8.20
CA ALA A 102 -3.57 8.79 -8.51
C ALA A 102 -3.61 10.10 -7.70
N VAL A 103 -3.28 10.05 -6.40
CA VAL A 103 -3.14 11.23 -5.53
C VAL A 103 -2.05 12.18 -6.05
N ALA A 104 -0.97 11.65 -6.60
CA ALA A 104 0.09 12.43 -7.21
C ALA A 104 -0.25 12.90 -8.64
N GLY A 105 -1.38 12.52 -9.21
CA GLY A 105 -1.83 12.94 -10.53
C GLY A 105 -1.17 12.21 -11.70
N VAL A 106 -0.47 11.09 -11.46
CA VAL A 106 0.19 10.28 -12.50
C VAL A 106 -0.83 9.52 -13.34
N ILE A 107 -1.86 8.95 -12.69
CA ILE A 107 -2.98 8.23 -13.30
C ILE A 107 -4.29 8.75 -12.73
N SER A 108 -5.41 8.49 -13.39
CA SER A 108 -6.72 8.84 -12.84
C SER A 108 -7.14 7.88 -11.70
N PRO A 109 -8.04 8.31 -10.80
CA PRO A 109 -8.62 7.43 -9.79
C PRO A 109 -9.29 6.18 -10.38
N ASP A 110 -9.97 6.31 -11.52
CA ASP A 110 -10.64 5.21 -12.21
C ASP A 110 -9.64 4.18 -12.73
N GLU A 111 -8.54 4.65 -13.32
CA GLU A 111 -7.43 3.80 -13.77
C GLU A 111 -6.76 3.10 -12.57
N ALA A 112 -6.55 3.79 -11.45
CA ALA A 112 -5.94 3.21 -10.26
C ALA A 112 -6.77 2.05 -9.68
N VAL A 113 -8.09 2.20 -9.57
CA VAL A 113 -8.99 1.11 -9.10
C VAL A 113 -9.03 -0.04 -10.09
N THR A 114 -9.10 0.26 -11.40
CA THR A 114 -9.11 -0.75 -12.45
C THR A 114 -7.81 -1.57 -12.46
N LEU A 115 -6.66 -0.91 -12.39
CA LEU A 115 -5.35 -1.57 -12.33
C LEU A 115 -5.19 -2.40 -11.05
N ALA A 116 -5.68 -1.91 -9.91
CA ALA A 116 -5.68 -2.67 -8.66
C ALA A 116 -6.56 -3.93 -8.75
N ALA A 117 -7.70 -3.87 -9.46
CA ALA A 117 -8.55 -5.02 -9.70
C ALA A 117 -7.86 -6.05 -10.60
N ILE A 118 -7.25 -5.63 -11.70
CA ILE A 118 -6.47 -6.51 -12.59
C ILE A 118 -5.33 -7.15 -11.80
N ARG A 119 -4.53 -6.34 -11.08
CA ARG A 119 -3.42 -6.83 -10.26
C ARG A 119 -3.88 -7.86 -9.22
N GLY A 120 -4.95 -7.56 -8.50
CA GLY A 120 -5.49 -8.45 -7.48
C GLY A 120 -5.94 -9.79 -8.06
N ALA A 121 -6.68 -9.76 -9.16
CA ALA A 121 -7.18 -10.95 -9.85
C ALA A 121 -6.04 -11.81 -10.41
N GLU A 122 -5.05 -11.20 -11.05
CA GLU A 122 -3.93 -11.95 -11.65
C GLU A 122 -2.97 -12.49 -10.58
N MET A 123 -2.73 -11.75 -9.49
CA MET A 123 -1.97 -12.26 -8.35
C MET A 123 -2.70 -13.43 -7.66
N ALA A 124 -4.02 -13.38 -7.54
CA ALA A 124 -4.80 -14.51 -7.01
C ALA A 124 -4.66 -15.76 -7.89
N LYS A 125 -4.69 -15.60 -9.22
CA LYS A 125 -4.42 -16.70 -10.16
C LYS A 125 -2.99 -17.25 -10.02
N ALA A 126 -1.99 -16.38 -9.90
CA ALA A 126 -0.61 -16.79 -9.72
C ALA A 126 -0.40 -17.59 -8.42
N CYS A 127 -1.11 -17.25 -7.34
CA CYS A 127 -1.08 -18.00 -6.09
C CYS A 127 -1.55 -19.45 -6.23
N ALA A 128 -2.42 -19.75 -7.19
CA ALA A 128 -2.93 -21.11 -7.42
C ALA A 128 -1.95 -22.01 -8.16
N LEU A 129 -0.87 -21.46 -8.74
CA LEU A 129 0.10 -22.24 -9.53
C LEU A 129 1.06 -23.06 -8.66
N GLU A 130 1.48 -22.49 -7.52
CA GLU A 130 2.38 -23.16 -6.59
C GLU A 130 2.01 -22.87 -5.12
N PRO A 131 2.17 -23.83 -4.21
CA PRO A 131 1.92 -23.64 -2.79
C PRO A 131 3.02 -22.78 -2.16
N THR A 132 2.74 -21.48 -2.05
CA THR A 132 3.62 -20.45 -1.48
C THR A 132 2.88 -19.63 -0.44
N GLY A 133 3.61 -18.79 0.28
CA GLY A 133 3.02 -17.95 1.32
C GLY A 133 3.96 -16.89 1.82
N MET A 134 3.57 -16.24 2.91
CA MET A 134 4.36 -15.20 3.56
C MET A 134 4.32 -15.33 5.08
N SER A 135 5.41 -14.93 5.74
CA SER A 135 5.52 -14.87 7.19
C SER A 135 6.19 -13.57 7.63
N ALA A 136 5.63 -12.90 8.63
CA ALA A 136 6.29 -11.77 9.28
C ALA A 136 7.41 -12.28 10.19
N VAL A 137 8.59 -11.68 10.03
CA VAL A 137 9.76 -11.83 10.89
C VAL A 137 9.86 -10.59 11.74
N LEU A 138 9.66 -10.74 13.05
CA LEU A 138 9.58 -9.65 14.01
C LEU A 138 10.74 -9.73 15.03
N GLY A 139 11.59 -8.72 15.04
CA GLY A 139 12.83 -8.69 15.84
C GLY A 139 13.98 -9.41 15.15
N GLY A 140 15.01 -9.75 15.90
CA GLY A 140 16.27 -10.30 15.41
C GLY A 140 17.22 -9.24 14.86
N ASP A 141 18.49 -9.63 14.68
CA ASP A 141 19.47 -8.83 13.93
C ASP A 141 19.13 -8.90 12.43
N GLU A 142 19.12 -7.75 11.76
CA GLU A 142 18.66 -7.68 10.37
C GLU A 142 19.55 -8.49 9.41
N ALA A 143 20.86 -8.45 9.59
CA ALA A 143 21.78 -9.22 8.76
C ALA A 143 21.57 -10.72 8.95
N ALA A 144 21.47 -11.17 10.20
CA ALA A 144 21.20 -12.58 10.52
C ALA A 144 19.83 -13.05 9.99
N VAL A 145 18.81 -12.17 10.00
CA VAL A 145 17.51 -12.48 9.39
C VAL A 145 17.64 -12.64 7.87
N LEU A 146 18.31 -11.71 7.19
CA LEU A 146 18.48 -11.77 5.74
C LEU A 146 19.32 -12.98 5.31
N ASP A 147 20.39 -13.30 6.03
CA ASP A 147 21.22 -14.48 5.78
C ASP A 147 20.38 -15.76 5.94
N ARG A 148 19.55 -15.86 6.99
CA ARG A 148 18.68 -17.02 7.19
C ARG A 148 17.62 -17.17 6.11
N LEU A 149 17.05 -16.04 5.64
CA LEU A 149 16.12 -16.08 4.51
C LEU A 149 16.82 -16.58 3.24
N ALA A 150 18.04 -16.12 2.97
CA ALA A 150 18.82 -16.55 1.81
C ALA A 150 19.18 -18.04 1.87
N GLU A 151 19.55 -18.58 3.05
CA GLU A 151 19.80 -20.02 3.25
C GLU A 151 18.57 -20.89 2.92
N LEU A 152 17.37 -20.36 3.14
CA LEU A 152 16.10 -21.06 2.91
C LEU A 152 15.47 -20.76 1.54
N ASP A 153 16.14 -20.02 0.66
CA ASP A 153 15.60 -19.52 -0.62
C ASP A 153 14.29 -18.72 -0.42
N LEU A 154 14.20 -18.00 0.69
CA LEU A 154 13.10 -17.09 1.00
C LEU A 154 13.48 -15.66 0.62
N ILE A 155 12.51 -14.92 0.10
CA ILE A 155 12.69 -13.53 -0.32
C ILE A 155 12.20 -12.58 0.78
N PRO A 156 12.97 -11.53 1.17
CA PRO A 156 12.49 -10.46 2.05
C PRO A 156 11.53 -9.54 1.28
N ALA A 157 10.31 -10.04 1.03
CA ALA A 157 9.33 -9.44 0.13
C ALA A 157 8.83 -8.05 0.59
N ASN A 158 8.79 -7.79 1.91
CA ASN A 158 8.56 -6.45 2.45
C ASN A 158 9.61 -6.16 3.52
N ARG A 159 10.33 -5.06 3.36
CA ARG A 159 11.18 -4.48 4.39
C ARG A 159 10.47 -3.24 4.94
N ASN A 160 9.73 -3.44 6.04
CA ASN A 160 8.83 -2.40 6.55
C ASN A 160 9.52 -1.43 7.50
N ALA A 161 10.42 -1.94 8.34
CA ALA A 161 11.21 -1.17 9.30
C ALA A 161 12.30 -2.07 9.88
N ALA A 162 13.22 -1.51 10.66
CA ALA A 162 14.18 -2.27 11.43
C ALA A 162 13.46 -3.31 12.32
N GLY A 163 13.82 -4.59 12.18
CA GLY A 163 13.18 -5.69 12.88
C GLY A 163 11.73 -5.99 12.45
N GLN A 164 11.33 -5.56 11.25
CA GLN A 164 10.03 -5.92 10.68
C GLN A 164 10.17 -6.22 9.18
N ILE A 165 10.44 -7.49 8.88
CA ILE A 165 10.58 -8.02 7.51
C ILE A 165 9.46 -9.03 7.26
N VAL A 166 8.97 -9.11 6.03
CA VAL A 166 8.06 -10.17 5.59
C VAL A 166 8.82 -11.09 4.64
N ALA A 167 8.99 -12.32 5.05
CA ALA A 167 9.56 -13.39 4.24
C ALA A 167 8.49 -13.99 3.34
N ALA A 168 8.81 -14.27 2.08
CA ALA A 168 7.92 -14.89 1.12
C ALA A 168 8.63 -16.02 0.36
N GLY A 169 7.91 -17.10 0.06
CA GLY A 169 8.43 -18.23 -0.67
C GLY A 169 7.60 -19.50 -0.48
N ARG A 170 8.23 -20.66 -0.64
CA ARG A 170 7.58 -21.96 -0.52
C ARG A 170 7.15 -22.26 0.92
N LEU A 171 6.03 -22.95 1.08
CA LEU A 171 5.46 -23.23 2.41
C LEU A 171 6.38 -24.07 3.30
N ASP A 172 7.12 -25.03 2.72
CA ASP A 172 8.08 -25.84 3.45
C ASP A 172 9.26 -25.02 4.01
N ALA A 173 9.79 -24.10 3.22
CA ALA A 173 10.84 -23.17 3.65
C ALA A 173 10.34 -22.19 4.75
N LEU A 174 9.11 -21.71 4.63
CA LEU A 174 8.48 -20.89 5.68
C LEU A 174 8.22 -21.68 6.96
N ALA A 175 7.88 -22.96 6.86
CA ALA A 175 7.74 -23.86 8.02
C ALA A 175 9.10 -24.09 8.71
N GLU A 176 10.18 -24.28 7.95
CA GLU A 176 11.54 -24.39 8.48
C GLU A 176 11.99 -23.11 9.17
N LEU A 177 11.72 -21.93 8.58
CA LEU A 177 11.98 -20.63 9.20
C LEU A 177 11.24 -20.49 10.54
N ALA A 178 10.00 -20.97 10.61
CA ALA A 178 9.20 -20.89 11.84
C ALA A 178 9.71 -21.87 12.92
N ALA A 179 10.20 -23.05 12.53
CA ALA A 179 10.76 -24.05 13.42
C ALA A 179 12.14 -23.64 13.98
N ASN A 180 12.96 -23.00 13.15
CA ASN A 180 14.34 -22.60 13.45
C ASN A 180 14.55 -21.11 13.12
N PRO A 181 13.92 -20.17 13.88
CA PRO A 181 14.01 -18.74 13.61
C PRO A 181 15.41 -18.19 13.99
N PRO A 182 15.83 -17.06 13.40
CA PRO A 182 17.00 -16.31 13.86
C PRO A 182 16.87 -15.91 15.33
N GLU A 183 18.01 -15.72 16.01
CA GLU A 183 18.02 -15.34 17.41
C GLU A 183 17.21 -14.06 17.65
N LYS A 184 16.36 -14.04 18.67
CA LYS A 184 15.45 -12.93 19.05
C LYS A 184 14.41 -12.57 17.99
N ALA A 185 14.28 -13.32 16.89
CA ALA A 185 13.20 -13.16 15.94
C ALA A 185 11.98 -14.01 16.32
N ARG A 186 10.78 -13.49 15.99
CA ARG A 186 9.52 -14.23 16.09
C ARG A 186 8.89 -14.31 14.71
N ILE A 187 8.47 -15.50 14.33
CA ILE A 187 7.85 -15.76 13.04
C ILE A 187 6.34 -15.84 13.22
N ARG A 188 5.60 -15.12 12.37
CA ARG A 188 4.14 -15.16 12.33
C ARG A 188 3.68 -15.37 10.88
N ALA A 189 3.03 -16.48 10.60
CA ALA A 189 2.41 -16.73 9.31
C ALA A 189 1.35 -15.64 9.01
N LEU A 190 1.34 -15.17 7.78
CA LEU A 190 0.35 -14.19 7.31
C LEU A 190 -0.79 -14.92 6.58
N PRO A 191 -2.05 -14.46 6.72
CA PRO A 191 -3.21 -15.06 6.08
C PRO A 191 -3.33 -14.60 4.61
N VAL A 192 -2.29 -14.90 3.82
CA VAL A 192 -2.24 -14.58 2.38
C VAL A 192 -1.98 -15.85 1.57
N ALA A 193 -2.49 -15.88 0.35
CA ALA A 193 -2.55 -17.09 -0.45
C ALA A 193 -1.25 -17.41 -1.23
N GLY A 194 -0.27 -16.51 -1.24
CA GLY A 194 0.94 -16.72 -2.04
C GLY A 194 2.10 -15.81 -1.68
N ALA A 195 3.24 -16.06 -2.30
CA ALA A 195 4.50 -15.32 -2.13
C ALA A 195 4.49 -14.03 -2.97
N PHE A 196 3.77 -13.00 -2.50
CA PHE A 196 3.74 -11.70 -3.16
C PHE A 196 5.13 -11.06 -3.20
N HIS A 197 5.34 -10.18 -4.19
CA HIS A 197 6.61 -9.45 -4.38
C HIS A 197 7.82 -10.35 -4.62
N THR A 198 7.59 -11.48 -5.29
CA THR A 198 8.62 -12.44 -5.70
C THR A 198 8.40 -12.89 -7.14
N ALA A 199 9.34 -13.65 -7.70
CA ALA A 199 9.24 -14.22 -9.03
C ALA A 199 8.01 -15.12 -9.24
N PHE A 200 7.41 -15.68 -8.18
CA PHE A 200 6.16 -16.42 -8.26
C PHE A 200 4.98 -15.60 -8.80
N MET A 201 5.06 -14.28 -8.76
CA MET A 201 4.05 -13.36 -9.29
C MET A 201 4.33 -12.91 -10.74
N ALA A 202 5.31 -13.48 -11.44
CA ALA A 202 5.65 -13.07 -12.80
C ALA A 202 4.45 -13.08 -13.78
N PRO A 203 3.55 -14.09 -13.78
CA PRO A 203 2.37 -14.06 -14.66
C PRO A 203 1.45 -12.86 -14.40
N ALA A 204 1.34 -12.42 -13.14
CA ALA A 204 0.56 -11.25 -12.78
C ALA A 204 1.23 -9.95 -13.21
N GLN A 205 2.57 -9.90 -13.20
CA GLN A 205 3.31 -8.73 -13.69
C GLN A 205 3.09 -8.49 -15.17
N ASP A 206 3.06 -9.53 -15.99
CA ASP A 206 2.81 -9.42 -17.43
C ASP A 206 1.45 -8.77 -17.69
N ALA A 207 0.39 -9.26 -17.06
CA ALA A 207 -0.95 -8.72 -17.19
C ALA A 207 -1.07 -7.26 -16.70
N VAL A 208 -0.41 -6.90 -15.59
CA VAL A 208 -0.37 -5.52 -15.10
C VAL A 208 0.39 -4.61 -16.08
N THR A 209 1.47 -5.09 -16.69
CA THR A 209 2.25 -4.35 -17.69
C THR A 209 1.42 -4.08 -18.95
N GLU A 210 0.67 -5.08 -19.43
CA GLU A 210 -0.24 -4.93 -20.57
C GLU A 210 -1.36 -3.92 -20.25
N ALA A 211 -1.93 -3.97 -19.05
CA ALA A 211 -2.98 -3.02 -18.65
C ALA A 211 -2.45 -1.58 -18.53
N ILE A 212 -1.27 -1.40 -17.97
CA ILE A 212 -0.59 -0.10 -17.84
C ILE A 212 -0.32 0.51 -19.23
N ALA A 213 -0.04 -0.29 -20.25
CA ALA A 213 0.19 0.21 -21.61
C ALA A 213 -1.06 0.84 -22.26
N GLN A 214 -2.25 0.65 -21.67
CA GLN A 214 -3.52 1.16 -22.20
C GLN A 214 -4.03 2.42 -21.50
N ILE A 215 -3.37 2.86 -20.43
CA ILE A 215 -3.81 4.02 -19.64
C ILE A 215 -3.10 5.31 -20.05
N THR A 216 -3.69 6.44 -19.66
CA THR A 216 -3.08 7.76 -19.84
C THR A 216 -2.18 8.09 -18.65
N VAL A 217 -0.95 8.45 -18.92
CA VAL A 217 0.06 8.76 -17.89
C VAL A 217 0.41 10.24 -17.95
N SER A 218 0.38 10.89 -16.79
CA SER A 218 0.75 12.30 -16.61
C SER A 218 2.00 12.43 -15.73
N GLU A 219 2.63 13.61 -15.77
CA GLU A 219 3.72 13.91 -14.83
C GLU A 219 3.17 14.11 -13.41
N PRO A 220 3.89 13.65 -12.37
CA PRO A 220 3.45 13.80 -11.01
C PRO A 220 3.38 15.28 -10.60
N THR A 221 2.27 15.69 -9.99
CA THR A 221 2.04 17.02 -9.44
C THR A 221 2.48 17.16 -7.99
N ARG A 222 2.86 16.05 -7.35
CA ARG A 222 3.37 15.94 -5.97
C ARG A 222 4.58 15.02 -5.94
N THR A 223 5.39 15.11 -4.89
CA THR A 223 6.50 14.16 -4.69
C THR A 223 5.96 12.77 -4.41
N LEU A 224 6.05 11.86 -5.38
CA LEU A 224 5.63 10.47 -5.26
C LEU A 224 6.84 9.58 -4.98
N LEU A 225 6.84 8.86 -3.85
CA LEU A 225 7.89 7.88 -3.54
C LEU A 225 7.51 6.51 -4.11
N SER A 226 8.52 5.74 -4.52
CA SER A 226 8.32 4.37 -4.96
C SER A 226 8.86 3.34 -3.96
N ASN A 227 8.14 2.24 -3.79
CA ASN A 227 8.60 1.07 -3.02
C ASN A 227 9.82 0.38 -3.64
N TYR A 228 10.15 0.68 -4.89
CA TYR A 228 11.28 0.08 -5.59
C TYR A 228 12.63 0.43 -4.93
N ASP A 229 12.80 1.70 -4.58
CA ASP A 229 14.05 2.26 -4.07
C ASP A 229 13.86 3.34 -2.98
N GLY A 230 12.63 3.60 -2.55
CA GLY A 230 12.27 4.63 -1.57
C GLY A 230 12.46 6.06 -2.06
N LYS A 231 12.79 6.28 -3.33
CA LYS A 231 13.10 7.59 -3.89
C LYS A 231 11.88 8.21 -4.58
N PRO A 232 11.87 9.55 -4.73
CA PRO A 232 10.93 10.21 -5.63
C PRO A 232 11.03 9.65 -7.04
N VAL A 233 9.89 9.42 -7.69
CA VAL A 233 9.86 9.12 -9.12
C VAL A 233 10.29 10.34 -9.92
N THR A 234 10.93 10.11 -11.06
CA THR A 234 11.50 11.18 -11.89
C THR A 234 10.56 11.65 -12.99
N SER A 235 9.51 10.86 -13.29
CA SER A 235 8.49 11.14 -14.31
C SER A 235 7.29 10.23 -14.12
N GLY A 236 6.19 10.53 -14.79
CA GLY A 236 5.05 9.62 -14.86
C GLY A 236 5.41 8.26 -15.46
N LYS A 237 6.28 8.25 -16.49
CA LYS A 237 6.79 7.01 -17.08
C LYS A 237 7.58 6.17 -16.05
N ASP A 238 8.51 6.77 -15.33
CA ASP A 238 9.27 6.09 -14.26
C ASP A 238 8.34 5.53 -13.18
N ALA A 239 7.29 6.27 -12.81
CA ALA A 239 6.30 5.82 -11.84
C ALA A 239 5.60 4.52 -12.26
N ILE A 240 5.07 4.47 -13.50
CA ILE A 240 4.34 3.29 -13.96
C ILE A 240 5.24 2.08 -14.25
N GLU A 241 6.48 2.29 -14.71
CA GLU A 241 7.47 1.22 -14.88
C GLU A 241 7.80 0.57 -13.52
N LYS A 242 7.95 1.38 -12.47
CA LYS A 242 8.16 0.90 -11.09
C LYS A 242 6.92 0.21 -10.53
N LEU A 243 5.70 0.72 -10.82
CA LEU A 243 4.43 0.06 -10.44
C LEU A 243 4.30 -1.34 -11.05
N ALA A 244 4.62 -1.51 -12.32
CA ALA A 244 4.62 -2.83 -12.96
C ALA A 244 5.67 -3.76 -12.35
N ALA A 245 6.89 -3.27 -12.17
CA ALA A 245 7.98 -4.06 -11.59
C ALA A 245 7.73 -4.47 -10.13
N GLN A 246 6.96 -3.69 -9.37
CA GLN A 246 6.64 -3.93 -7.96
C GLN A 246 5.98 -5.30 -7.72
N VAL A 247 5.25 -5.84 -8.70
CA VAL A 247 4.53 -7.11 -8.57
C VAL A 247 5.47 -8.26 -8.19
N THR A 248 6.70 -8.23 -8.74
CA THR A 248 7.73 -9.27 -8.52
C THR A 248 8.94 -8.79 -7.71
N ARG A 249 8.89 -7.57 -7.17
CA ARG A 249 10.02 -6.99 -6.43
C ARG A 249 9.66 -6.64 -5.00
N PRO A 250 10.63 -6.70 -4.08
CA PRO A 250 10.42 -6.32 -2.69
C PRO A 250 9.89 -4.91 -2.51
N VAL A 251 8.99 -4.75 -1.55
CA VAL A 251 8.51 -3.45 -1.06
C VAL A 251 9.55 -2.89 -0.09
N ARG A 252 10.22 -1.81 -0.46
CA ARG A 252 11.23 -1.12 0.34
C ARG A 252 10.60 0.06 1.12
N TRP A 253 9.65 -0.26 2.01
CA TRP A 253 9.00 0.74 2.85
C TRP A 253 9.98 1.39 3.84
N ASP A 254 10.98 0.65 4.28
CA ASP A 254 12.12 1.14 5.05
C ASP A 254 12.78 2.36 4.37
N LEU A 255 13.08 2.26 3.08
CA LEU A 255 13.68 3.35 2.30
C LEU A 255 12.72 4.52 2.07
N CYS A 256 11.42 4.25 1.86
CA CYS A 256 10.42 5.32 1.81
C CYS A 256 10.40 6.11 3.13
N THR A 257 10.42 5.41 4.27
CA THR A 257 10.47 6.02 5.59
C THR A 257 11.76 6.83 5.82
N GLU A 258 12.91 6.35 5.33
CA GLU A 258 14.18 7.09 5.36
C GLU A 258 14.09 8.39 4.56
N THR A 259 13.51 8.36 3.37
CA THR A 259 13.32 9.56 2.54
C THR A 259 12.39 10.58 3.23
N VAL A 260 11.28 10.11 3.81
CA VAL A 260 10.36 10.96 4.57
C VAL A 260 11.04 11.56 5.80
N ARG A 261 11.86 10.77 6.52
CA ARG A 261 12.67 11.25 7.66
C ARG A 261 13.67 12.32 7.22
N ALA A 262 14.39 12.08 6.13
CA ALA A 262 15.37 13.03 5.58
C ALA A 262 14.73 14.35 5.10
N ALA A 263 13.49 14.29 4.62
CA ALA A 263 12.72 15.48 4.26
C ALA A 263 12.27 16.32 5.47
N GLY A 264 12.33 15.78 6.69
CA GLY A 264 11.96 16.50 7.90
C GLY A 264 10.49 16.89 7.94
N VAL A 265 9.61 15.97 7.54
CA VAL A 265 8.16 16.23 7.49
C VAL A 265 7.60 16.61 8.86
N SER A 266 6.69 17.56 8.89
CA SER A 266 6.03 18.05 10.10
C SER A 266 4.88 17.14 10.56
N GLY A 267 4.38 16.27 9.69
CA GLY A 267 3.30 15.35 9.99
C GLY A 267 3.18 14.22 8.98
N VAL A 268 2.52 13.14 9.42
CA VAL A 268 2.18 11.99 8.58
C VAL A 268 0.69 11.73 8.68
N ALA A 269 0.00 11.58 7.56
CA ALA A 269 -1.38 11.13 7.52
C ALA A 269 -1.49 9.85 6.67
N GLU A 270 -2.38 8.93 7.06
CA GLU A 270 -2.67 7.71 6.30
C GLU A 270 -4.13 7.72 5.86
N LEU A 271 -4.36 7.55 4.56
CA LEU A 271 -5.67 7.42 3.94
C LEU A 271 -6.36 6.11 4.38
N PRO A 272 -7.70 6.03 4.35
CA PRO A 272 -8.41 4.79 4.68
C PRO A 272 -8.02 3.60 3.81
N PRO A 273 -8.12 2.40 4.40
CA PRO A 273 -8.38 2.03 5.79
C PRO A 273 -7.11 2.11 6.64
N ALA A 274 -6.96 3.24 7.31
CA ALA A 274 -5.74 3.65 7.98
C ALA A 274 -5.44 2.89 9.29
N GLY A 275 -4.16 2.88 9.69
CA GLY A 275 -3.69 2.36 10.97
C GLY A 275 -2.36 1.61 10.89
N THR A 276 -2.07 0.97 9.77
CA THR A 276 -0.87 0.16 9.60
C THR A 276 0.39 1.02 9.40
N LEU A 277 0.34 1.95 8.45
CA LEU A 277 1.51 2.76 8.09
C LEU A 277 1.81 3.84 9.12
N VAL A 278 0.78 4.49 9.67
CA VAL A 278 0.97 5.40 10.83
C VAL A 278 1.48 4.66 12.05
N GLY A 279 1.13 3.39 12.23
CA GLY A 279 1.70 2.53 13.27
C GLY A 279 3.20 2.29 13.08
N ILE A 280 3.68 2.17 11.85
CA ILE A 280 5.10 2.11 11.51
C ILE A 280 5.73 3.49 11.71
N ALA A 281 5.13 4.54 11.15
CA ALA A 281 5.61 5.91 11.26
C ALA A 281 5.81 6.35 12.71
N LYS A 282 4.88 6.01 13.60
CA LYS A 282 4.98 6.32 15.03
C LYS A 282 6.24 5.74 15.69
N ARG A 283 6.73 4.60 15.21
CA ARG A 283 7.96 3.97 15.72
C ARG A 283 9.21 4.53 15.06
N GLU A 284 9.13 4.76 13.75
CA GLU A 284 10.27 5.13 12.91
C GLU A 284 10.51 6.65 12.85
N LEU A 285 9.46 7.46 12.90
CA LEU A 285 9.50 8.93 12.84
C LEU A 285 9.09 9.50 14.20
N LYS A 286 9.86 9.16 15.25
CA LYS A 286 9.56 9.55 16.62
C LYS A 286 9.47 11.07 16.77
N GLY A 287 8.39 11.54 17.39
CA GLY A 287 8.12 12.97 17.58
C GLY A 287 7.35 13.63 16.44
N THR A 288 7.23 12.99 15.28
CA THR A 288 6.40 13.51 14.18
C THR A 288 4.93 13.21 14.47
N PRO A 289 4.03 14.20 14.47
CA PRO A 289 2.59 14.01 14.52
C PRO A 289 2.11 13.03 13.45
N ASN A 290 1.16 12.15 13.80
CA ASN A 290 0.62 11.21 12.82
C ASN A 290 -0.89 11.03 13.00
N LEU A 291 -1.60 10.90 11.88
CA LEU A 291 -3.04 10.82 11.80
C LEU A 291 -3.48 9.62 10.96
N ALA A 292 -4.34 8.77 11.49
CA ALA A 292 -5.03 7.74 10.74
C ALA A 292 -6.42 8.24 10.35
N LEU A 293 -6.67 8.45 9.06
CA LEU A 293 -7.99 8.81 8.56
C LEU A 293 -8.83 7.53 8.42
N LYS A 294 -9.79 7.33 9.30
CA LYS A 294 -10.66 6.15 9.28
C LYS A 294 -12.08 6.47 8.85
N THR A 295 -12.54 7.65 9.20
CA THR A 295 -13.90 8.12 8.93
C THR A 295 -13.87 9.60 8.52
N PRO A 296 -14.95 10.15 7.94
CA PRO A 296 -15.04 11.57 7.62
C PRO A 296 -14.84 12.52 8.80
N GLU A 297 -15.11 12.08 10.02
CA GLU A 297 -14.89 12.85 11.24
C GLU A 297 -13.40 13.14 11.50
N ASP A 298 -12.50 12.43 10.88
CA ASP A 298 -11.05 12.67 10.98
C ASP A 298 -10.55 13.79 10.04
N ILE A 299 -11.37 14.24 9.07
CA ILE A 299 -11.00 15.28 8.08
C ILE A 299 -10.61 16.61 8.75
N PRO A 300 -11.31 17.14 9.77
CA PRO A 300 -10.89 18.35 10.46
C PRO A 300 -9.50 18.21 11.09
N ALA A 301 -9.18 17.06 11.68
CA ALA A 301 -7.86 16.82 12.25
C ALA A 301 -6.74 16.79 11.19
N LEU A 302 -7.05 16.36 9.95
CA LEU A 302 -6.11 16.48 8.83
C LEU A 302 -5.91 17.96 8.46
N ALA A 303 -6.97 18.77 8.40
CA ALA A 303 -6.84 20.19 8.13
C ALA A 303 -5.98 20.91 9.19
N ASP A 304 -6.13 20.54 10.46
CA ASP A 304 -5.29 21.04 11.55
C ASP A 304 -3.82 20.58 11.41
N LEU A 305 -3.57 19.33 11.02
CA LEU A 305 -2.23 18.82 10.75
C LEU A 305 -1.55 19.59 9.60
N LEU A 306 -2.32 19.92 8.56
CA LEU A 306 -1.84 20.68 7.40
C LEU A 306 -1.62 22.18 7.70
N ALA A 307 -2.34 22.73 8.66
CA ALA A 307 -2.25 24.15 9.02
C ALA A 307 -1.14 24.44 10.06
N ASN A 308 -0.81 23.46 10.90
CA ASN A 308 0.14 23.58 12.01
C ASN A 308 1.45 22.82 11.77
N GLY A 309 1.56 22.18 10.62
CA GLY A 309 2.73 21.49 10.14
C GLY A 309 3.65 22.35 9.30
#